data_3a22b6550a23d63e03b752733bfc7f1c
#
_entry.id   3a22b6550a23d63e03b752733bfc7f1c
#
_cell.length_a   1.000
_cell.length_b   1.000
_cell.length_c   1.000
_cell.angle_alpha   90.00
_cell.angle_beta   90.00
_cell.angle_gamma   90.00
#
_symmetry.space_group_name_H-M   'P 1'
#
loop_
_entity.id
_entity.type
_entity.pdbx_description
1 polymer ?
#
loop_
_entity_poly.entity_id
_entity_poly.type
_entity_poly.pdbx_seq_one_letter_code
_entity_poly.pdbx_strand_id
1 'polypeptide(L)'
;MRRAGPGTLWLSLLVAGLGGCRSTPVLESADSGVFTCRPEGDAVCEGDVAVRCERQGALIGSVRTDCTLRGERCVEGECRVCVPGVSGCFEGNPARCLADGSGWESTGTCNLEAGQACRDGGCVELCEEALADRSYVGCEFYPVDLDTQGQYFPPFGIIVSNPNPFTTHIVLEVDDAEPGQPARLRTVAESDVPASDLETFSLPRRRIDGRASGETWVETGTALTRRAYRVRSRHPVIAYQFNPLAQADVYSNDASLLLPTSALGTRTTVLGWPQTLATRGDAGQRSPNDFRGTLTVVGTQSGTEVTVRFGRAVDRVLGLEAGESWSAGESATFTLGPLDTLNLETDGFLADFTGTLVTSSAPVAIYTGSEGADVPTFDSLDGRLCCADHLEDQLVPDSSLGSEFVLARTPARAASINLALADPSASLLESEEYEIVRVLAVSPGTTRIDTGLAPPFDAFTLEEGEVATLVLDRDTTLVADQPVSIIQLLASQNASGIPALYPGGDPALVVVPPVDQFRSDYVFLTPSTYAFDAVTIVALPDTQILLDGEPLPGTCEQRELTGPATRVGVRWQLFRCPLSFPEIGGDFAVRGGVQGDGVHRVRSDRPVGVVVSGFDLYVSYAYAAGMNLEVLR
;
A
#
# COMPACT_ATOMS: atom_id res chain seq x y z
N MET A 1 -46.47 -45.96 -21.95
CA MET A 1 -47.75 -46.52 -21.41
C MET A 1 -48.34 -45.49 -20.45
N ARG A 2 -49.48 -44.95 -20.86
CA ARG A 2 -50.71 -44.66 -20.09
C ARG A 2 -50.52 -43.81 -18.80
N ARG A 3 -51.22 -42.75 -18.50
CA ARG A 3 -52.37 -41.92 -18.98
C ARG A 3 -52.50 -40.79 -17.94
N ALA A 4 -52.52 -39.54 -18.18
CA ALA A 4 -53.60 -38.68 -18.66
C ALA A 4 -54.79 -38.48 -17.70
N GLY A 5 -54.98 -37.27 -17.25
CA GLY A 5 -56.06 -36.41 -17.32
C GLY A 5 -56.88 -36.17 -16.05
N PRO A 6 -57.89 -35.28 -16.09
CA PRO A 6 -57.81 -33.88 -16.43
C PRO A 6 -58.68 -32.96 -15.48
N GLY A 7 -58.51 -31.63 -15.62
CA GLY A 7 -59.62 -30.69 -15.69
C GLY A 7 -60.26 -30.19 -14.41
N THR A 8 -60.38 -28.91 -14.23
CA THR A 8 -61.60 -28.19 -14.54
C THR A 8 -61.43 -26.66 -14.44
N LEU A 9 -61.81 -25.97 -15.50
CA LEU A 9 -62.10 -24.55 -15.54
C LEU A 9 -63.33 -24.22 -14.68
N TRP A 10 -63.32 -23.03 -14.06
CA TRP A 10 -64.53 -22.22 -13.96
C TRP A 10 -64.21 -20.72 -14.15
N LEU A 11 -64.97 -20.13 -15.05
CA LEU A 11 -65.02 -18.73 -15.51
C LEU A 11 -66.07 -18.01 -14.69
N SER A 12 -65.96 -16.66 -14.68
CA SER A 12 -67.01 -15.65 -14.41
C SER A 12 -66.74 -14.84 -13.14
N LEU A 13 -66.85 -13.56 -13.04
CA LEU A 13 -67.54 -12.48 -13.81
C LEU A 13 -66.96 -11.10 -13.43
N LEU A 14 -66.96 -10.20 -14.37
CA LEU A 14 -66.74 -8.76 -14.15
C LEU A 14 -67.78 -8.18 -13.19
N VAL A 15 -67.29 -7.29 -12.26
CA VAL A 15 -68.10 -6.15 -11.79
C VAL A 15 -67.18 -4.94 -11.76
N ALA A 16 -67.55 -3.94 -12.55
CA ALA A 16 -66.96 -2.60 -12.50
C ALA A 16 -67.56 -1.84 -11.31
N GLY A 17 -66.71 -1.16 -10.56
CA GLY A 17 -67.09 -0.29 -9.47
C GLY A 17 -66.10 0.86 -9.32
N LEU A 18 -66.60 2.05 -9.52
CA LEU A 18 -65.92 3.34 -9.49
C LEU A 18 -65.38 3.73 -8.10
N GLY A 19 -64.24 4.39 -8.09
CA GLY A 19 -63.94 5.51 -7.20
C GLY A 19 -63.28 5.18 -5.86
N GLY A 20 -62.11 5.68 -5.69
CA GLY A 20 -61.45 5.87 -4.41
C GLY A 20 -59.96 5.75 -4.47
N CYS A 21 -59.26 6.87 -4.40
CA CYS A 21 -57.84 6.91 -4.07
C CYS A 21 -57.60 6.16 -2.76
N ARG A 22 -57.06 4.93 -2.85
CA ARG A 22 -56.55 4.23 -1.68
C ARG A 22 -55.03 4.35 -1.66
N SER A 23 -54.60 5.03 -0.60
CA SER A 23 -53.23 4.97 -0.14
C SER A 23 -52.74 3.52 -0.08
N THR A 24 -51.59 3.24 -0.68
CA THR A 24 -50.90 1.96 -0.58
C THR A 24 -50.61 1.63 0.89
N PRO A 25 -50.82 0.40 1.34
CA PRO A 25 -50.51 0.03 2.72
C PRO A 25 -49.03 0.00 2.93
N VAL A 26 -48.58 0.71 3.95
CA VAL A 26 -47.25 0.64 4.54
C VAL A 26 -47.17 -0.64 5.37
N LEU A 27 -46.21 -1.48 5.12
CA LEU A 27 -45.89 -2.60 6.01
C LEU A 27 -45.19 -2.02 7.26
N GLU A 28 -45.94 -1.92 8.37
CA GLU A 28 -45.38 -1.62 9.68
C GLU A 28 -44.64 -2.87 10.21
N SER A 29 -43.33 -2.77 10.42
CA SER A 29 -42.60 -3.60 11.40
C SER A 29 -42.37 -2.74 12.63
N ALA A 30 -42.95 -3.11 13.73
CA ALA A 30 -42.77 -2.46 15.00
C ALA A 30 -41.46 -2.95 15.66
N ASP A 31 -40.81 -2.01 16.37
CA ASP A 31 -39.68 -2.22 17.31
C ASP A 31 -38.28 -2.40 16.75
N SER A 32 -37.73 -1.32 16.19
CA SER A 32 -36.31 -0.98 16.34
C SER A 32 -36.14 0.43 15.80
N GLY A 33 -36.19 1.47 16.46
CA GLY A 33 -35.87 2.88 16.09
C GLY A 33 -35.46 3.24 14.65
N VAL A 34 -35.84 2.45 13.66
CA VAL A 34 -35.52 2.60 12.24
C VAL A 34 -36.55 3.53 11.59
N PHE A 35 -36.07 4.52 10.87
CA PHE A 35 -36.92 5.43 10.08
C PHE A 35 -37.74 4.65 9.06
N THR A 36 -39.07 4.74 9.18
CA THR A 36 -39.98 4.12 8.22
C THR A 36 -40.50 5.19 7.27
N CYS A 37 -40.21 4.97 5.97
CA CYS A 37 -40.71 5.85 4.89
C CYS A 37 -42.24 5.93 4.90
N ARG A 38 -42.76 7.14 5.12
CA ARG A 38 -44.22 7.41 5.00
C ARG A 38 -44.41 8.26 3.78
N PRO A 39 -44.70 9.46 3.58
CA PRO A 39 -44.91 9.97 2.23
C PRO A 39 -43.59 10.00 1.42
N GLU A 40 -43.73 9.96 0.10
CA GLU A 40 -42.65 10.25 -0.84
C GLU A 40 -42.09 11.66 -0.55
N GLY A 41 -40.77 11.80 -0.44
CA GLY A 41 -40.11 13.07 -0.15
C GLY A 41 -39.74 13.29 1.32
N ASP A 42 -40.20 12.45 2.27
CA ASP A 42 -39.73 12.52 3.65
C ASP A 42 -38.23 12.20 3.68
N ALA A 43 -37.48 12.96 4.47
CA ALA A 43 -36.03 12.79 4.62
C ALA A 43 -35.62 13.04 6.08
N VAL A 44 -34.67 12.26 6.56
CA VAL A 44 -34.10 12.41 7.91
C VAL A 44 -32.60 12.15 7.85
N CYS A 45 -31.88 12.57 8.90
CA CYS A 45 -30.49 12.24 9.09
C CYS A 45 -30.34 11.11 10.14
N GLU A 46 -29.64 10.08 9.81
CA GLU A 46 -29.12 9.08 10.74
C GLU A 46 -27.61 9.27 10.84
N GLY A 47 -27.16 10.10 11.78
CA GLY A 47 -25.80 10.62 11.79
C GLY A 47 -25.56 11.50 10.57
N ASP A 48 -24.49 11.23 9.82
CA ASP A 48 -24.20 11.91 8.55
C ASP A 48 -24.79 11.19 7.32
N VAL A 49 -25.64 10.19 7.52
CA VAL A 49 -26.37 9.51 6.44
C VAL A 49 -27.72 10.16 6.20
N ALA A 50 -27.93 10.71 5.01
CA ALA A 50 -29.21 11.19 4.55
C ALA A 50 -30.07 10.00 4.12
N VAL A 51 -31.24 9.83 4.78
CA VAL A 51 -32.22 8.79 4.44
C VAL A 51 -33.45 9.48 3.85
N ARG A 52 -33.71 9.27 2.56
CA ARG A 52 -34.80 9.89 1.83
C ARG A 52 -35.78 8.83 1.33
N CYS A 53 -37.07 9.16 1.39
CA CYS A 53 -38.12 8.30 0.88
C CYS A 53 -38.37 8.58 -0.60
N GLU A 54 -38.03 7.63 -1.46
CA GLU A 54 -38.18 7.75 -2.90
C GLU A 54 -39.07 6.64 -3.48
N ARG A 55 -39.74 6.96 -4.58
CA ARG A 55 -40.58 6.00 -5.30
C ARG A 55 -39.71 5.07 -6.16
N GLN A 56 -39.77 3.79 -5.84
CA GLN A 56 -39.15 2.72 -6.63
C GLN A 56 -40.27 1.87 -7.27
N GLY A 57 -40.68 2.24 -8.47
CA GLY A 57 -41.84 1.62 -9.14
C GLY A 57 -43.16 1.90 -8.42
N ALA A 58 -43.83 0.85 -7.90
CA ALA A 58 -45.11 0.97 -7.17
C ALA A 58 -44.92 1.12 -5.64
N LEU A 59 -43.71 1.00 -5.13
CA LEU A 59 -43.39 1.05 -3.71
C LEU A 59 -42.61 2.35 -3.38
N ILE A 60 -42.71 2.76 -2.11
CA ILE A 60 -41.87 3.83 -1.56
C ILE A 60 -40.82 3.12 -0.72
N GLY A 61 -39.54 3.29 -1.07
CA GLY A 61 -38.38 2.77 -0.37
C GLY A 61 -37.49 3.86 0.21
N SER A 62 -36.62 3.53 1.15
CA SER A 62 -35.60 4.45 1.64
C SER A 62 -34.36 4.37 0.77
N VAL A 63 -33.85 5.52 0.32
CA VAL A 63 -32.54 5.69 -0.28
C VAL A 63 -31.64 6.31 0.77
N ARG A 64 -30.47 5.73 0.99
CA ARG A 64 -29.47 6.17 1.97
C ARG A 64 -28.28 6.77 1.23
N THR A 65 -27.85 7.94 1.64
CA THR A 65 -26.67 8.62 1.08
C THR A 65 -25.77 9.04 2.24
N ASP A 66 -24.56 8.50 2.29
CA ASP A 66 -23.57 8.95 3.25
C ASP A 66 -22.95 10.26 2.74
N CYS A 67 -23.24 11.34 3.45
CA CYS A 67 -22.80 12.67 3.07
C CYS A 67 -21.28 12.84 3.27
N THR A 68 -20.69 12.09 4.19
CA THR A 68 -19.25 12.22 4.50
C THR A 68 -18.37 11.82 3.33
N LEU A 69 -18.84 10.91 2.46
CA LEU A 69 -18.15 10.51 1.25
C LEU A 69 -17.88 11.67 0.29
N ARG A 70 -18.70 12.70 0.34
CA ARG A 70 -18.54 13.96 -0.43
C ARG A 70 -17.95 15.09 0.39
N GLY A 71 -17.52 14.83 1.63
CA GLY A 71 -17.08 15.87 2.56
C GLY A 71 -18.23 16.75 3.06
N GLU A 72 -19.48 16.28 2.92
CA GLU A 72 -20.71 16.96 3.34
C GLU A 72 -21.22 16.40 4.68
N ARG A 73 -22.23 17.06 5.26
CA ARG A 73 -22.92 16.62 6.47
C ARG A 73 -24.40 16.44 6.19
N CYS A 74 -25.04 15.51 6.86
CA CYS A 74 -26.49 15.42 6.76
C CYS A 74 -27.15 16.49 7.62
N VAL A 75 -27.99 17.32 6.99
CA VAL A 75 -28.79 18.36 7.63
C VAL A 75 -30.20 18.26 7.11
N GLU A 76 -31.16 18.02 8.00
CA GLU A 76 -32.59 17.89 7.66
C GLU A 76 -32.89 16.88 6.54
N GLY A 77 -32.12 15.77 6.50
CA GLY A 77 -32.24 14.71 5.49
C GLY A 77 -31.65 15.02 4.12
N GLU A 78 -30.82 16.04 4.02
CA GLU A 78 -30.07 16.41 2.82
C GLU A 78 -28.59 16.52 3.11
N CYS A 79 -27.74 16.13 2.14
CA CYS A 79 -26.32 16.39 2.22
C CYS A 79 -26.05 17.87 1.94
N ARG A 80 -25.36 18.53 2.86
CA ARG A 80 -24.97 19.94 2.78
C ARG A 80 -23.49 20.09 3.01
N VAL A 81 -22.89 21.12 2.43
CA VAL A 81 -21.46 21.42 2.58
C VAL A 81 -21.07 21.55 4.05
N CYS A 82 -22.00 22.04 4.87
CA CYS A 82 -21.78 22.18 6.30
C CYS A 82 -23.10 22.29 7.08
N VAL A 83 -23.02 22.13 8.41
CA VAL A 83 -24.17 22.35 9.30
C VAL A 83 -24.34 23.83 9.56
N PRO A 84 -25.50 24.43 9.24
CA PRO A 84 -25.75 25.86 9.39
C PRO A 84 -25.35 26.43 10.76
N GLY A 85 -24.53 27.48 10.75
CA GLY A 85 -24.12 28.20 11.94
C GLY A 85 -23.03 27.52 12.79
N VAL A 86 -22.59 26.32 12.43
CA VAL A 86 -21.48 25.61 13.10
C VAL A 86 -20.14 26.15 12.61
N SER A 87 -19.18 26.29 13.53
CA SER A 87 -17.81 26.62 13.19
C SER A 87 -17.08 25.37 12.69
N GLY A 88 -16.19 25.54 11.71
CA GLY A 88 -15.37 24.49 11.12
C GLY A 88 -14.18 25.09 10.39
N CYS A 89 -13.66 24.36 9.43
CA CYS A 89 -12.50 24.76 8.63
C CYS A 89 -12.86 24.80 7.14
N PHE A 90 -12.34 25.82 6.45
CA PHE A 90 -12.45 25.93 5.00
C PHE A 90 -11.12 26.47 4.45
N GLU A 91 -10.55 25.77 3.47
CA GLU A 91 -9.24 26.09 2.86
C GLU A 91 -8.14 26.37 3.90
N GLY A 92 -8.08 25.57 4.96
CA GLY A 92 -7.09 25.69 6.02
C GLY A 92 -7.32 26.82 7.02
N ASN A 93 -8.44 27.52 6.93
CA ASN A 93 -8.80 28.64 7.81
C ASN A 93 -10.08 28.38 8.63
N PRO A 94 -10.19 28.98 9.83
CA PRO A 94 -11.44 28.96 10.60
C PRO A 94 -12.59 29.59 9.82
N ALA A 95 -13.70 28.90 9.78
CA ALA A 95 -14.87 29.34 9.05
C ALA A 95 -16.17 28.99 9.81
N ARG A 96 -17.24 29.70 9.48
CA ARG A 96 -18.58 29.42 9.97
C ARG A 96 -19.48 29.04 8.81
N CYS A 97 -20.27 27.99 8.99
CA CYS A 97 -21.22 27.57 7.99
C CYS A 97 -22.30 28.63 7.78
N LEU A 98 -22.59 28.96 6.53
CA LEU A 98 -23.70 29.84 6.15
C LEU A 98 -25.03 29.31 6.67
N ALA A 99 -26.00 30.20 6.86
CA ALA A 99 -27.32 29.86 7.45
C ALA A 99 -28.11 28.85 6.62
N ASP A 100 -27.82 28.69 5.34
CA ASP A 100 -28.47 27.75 4.43
C ASP A 100 -27.65 26.44 4.22
N GLY A 101 -26.48 26.32 4.85
CA GLY A 101 -25.60 25.15 4.69
C GLY A 101 -24.92 25.03 3.34
N SER A 102 -24.98 26.05 2.48
CA SER A 102 -24.47 26.02 1.11
C SER A 102 -22.95 26.25 1.01
N GLY A 103 -22.32 26.69 2.08
CA GLY A 103 -20.88 27.02 2.08
C GLY A 103 -20.38 27.61 3.39
N TRP A 104 -19.14 28.06 3.37
CA TRP A 104 -18.42 28.57 4.52
C TRP A 104 -18.14 30.07 4.38
N GLU A 105 -18.23 30.79 5.48
CA GLU A 105 -17.77 32.16 5.64
C GLU A 105 -16.53 32.17 6.56
N SER A 106 -15.40 32.71 6.10
CA SER A 106 -14.17 32.77 6.91
C SER A 106 -14.38 33.63 8.15
N THR A 107 -13.96 33.12 9.30
CA THR A 107 -14.03 33.81 10.60
C THR A 107 -12.64 34.15 11.16
N GLY A 108 -11.57 33.68 10.48
CA GLY A 108 -10.19 33.90 10.88
C GLY A 108 -9.21 33.44 9.82
N THR A 109 -7.92 33.63 10.07
CA THR A 109 -6.85 33.17 9.18
C THR A 109 -5.78 32.51 10.02
N CYS A 110 -5.40 31.27 9.67
CA CYS A 110 -4.25 30.58 10.23
C CYS A 110 -2.97 30.99 9.50
N ASN A 111 -1.85 30.93 10.20
CA ASN A 111 -0.55 31.19 9.60
C ASN A 111 -0.03 29.95 8.87
N LEU A 112 -0.51 29.72 7.63
CA LEU A 112 -0.06 28.59 6.81
C LEU A 112 1.47 28.61 6.58
N GLU A 113 2.08 29.79 6.49
CA GLU A 113 3.53 29.90 6.33
C GLU A 113 4.32 29.41 7.55
N ALA A 114 3.70 29.43 8.74
CA ALA A 114 4.28 28.89 9.96
C ALA A 114 3.85 27.44 10.26
N GLY A 115 3.19 26.74 9.32
CA GLY A 115 2.74 25.35 9.51
C GLY A 115 1.38 25.20 10.20
N GLN A 116 0.72 26.33 10.49
CA GLN A 116 -0.60 26.30 11.13
C GLN A 116 -1.71 26.18 10.08
N ALA A 117 -2.67 25.32 10.35
CA ALA A 117 -3.93 25.31 9.61
C ALA A 117 -5.12 25.06 10.55
N CYS A 118 -6.31 25.26 10.03
CA CYS A 118 -7.51 25.06 10.81
C CYS A 118 -7.82 23.58 11.02
N ARG A 119 -8.09 23.19 12.27
CA ARG A 119 -8.72 21.95 12.68
C ARG A 119 -9.80 22.22 13.72
N ASP A 120 -10.99 21.64 13.55
CA ASP A 120 -12.16 21.83 14.44
C ASP A 120 -12.53 23.32 14.70
N GLY A 121 -12.30 24.18 13.70
CA GLY A 121 -12.60 25.62 13.78
C GLY A 121 -11.54 26.47 14.48
N GLY A 122 -10.37 25.89 14.83
CA GLY A 122 -9.22 26.58 15.43
C GLY A 122 -7.93 26.39 14.61
N CYS A 123 -6.96 27.27 14.79
CA CYS A 123 -5.64 27.09 14.18
C CYS A 123 -4.76 26.23 15.07
N VAL A 124 -4.16 25.18 14.49
CA VAL A 124 -3.24 24.24 15.15
C VAL A 124 -1.99 24.04 14.31
N GLU A 125 -0.90 23.58 14.93
CA GLU A 125 0.32 23.14 14.24
C GLU A 125 0.12 21.72 13.72
N LEU A 126 -0.15 21.55 12.42
CA LEU A 126 -0.52 20.24 11.86
C LEU A 126 0.57 19.18 11.98
N CYS A 127 1.85 19.58 11.90
CA CYS A 127 2.94 18.61 12.05
C CYS A 127 3.06 18.09 13.49
N GLU A 128 2.74 18.91 14.50
CA GLU A 128 2.69 18.46 15.90
C GLU A 128 1.54 17.46 16.11
N GLU A 129 0.40 17.70 15.49
CA GLU A 129 -0.72 16.74 15.54
C GLU A 129 -0.36 15.44 14.82
N ALA A 130 0.24 15.51 13.62
CA ALA A 130 0.67 14.32 12.88
C ALA A 130 1.70 13.47 13.65
N LEU A 131 2.52 14.09 14.52
CA LEU A 131 3.41 13.36 15.43
C LEU A 131 2.62 12.52 16.45
N ALA A 132 1.43 12.95 16.84
CA ALA A 132 0.58 12.23 17.80
C ALA A 132 -0.25 11.13 17.13
N ASP A 133 -0.68 11.34 15.88
CA ASP A 133 -1.60 10.47 15.14
C ASP A 133 -0.95 9.17 14.63
N ARG A 134 0.40 9.09 14.56
CA ARG A 134 1.16 7.92 14.11
C ARG A 134 0.54 7.24 12.89
N SER A 135 0.58 7.89 11.76
CA SER A 135 0.12 7.34 10.48
C SER A 135 1.18 7.51 9.40
N TYR A 136 0.91 7.04 8.19
CA TYR A 136 1.79 7.25 7.03
C TYR A 136 1.84 8.72 6.55
N VAL A 137 1.00 9.60 7.11
CA VAL A 137 0.97 11.03 6.82
C VAL A 137 1.81 11.77 7.85
N GLY A 138 2.77 12.55 7.41
CA GLY A 138 3.67 13.28 8.33
C GLY A 138 4.48 14.37 7.66
N CYS A 139 5.45 14.92 8.39
CA CYS A 139 6.20 16.10 7.94
C CYS A 139 7.69 15.85 7.72
N GLU A 140 8.22 14.69 8.11
CA GLU A 140 9.63 14.37 7.95
C GLU A 140 9.82 12.89 7.62
N PHE A 141 10.60 12.60 6.55
CA PHE A 141 10.85 11.27 6.04
C PHE A 141 12.33 11.12 5.66
N TYR A 142 12.81 9.86 5.60
CA TYR A 142 14.22 9.53 5.36
C TYR A 142 14.39 8.54 4.19
N PRO A 143 14.12 8.93 2.94
CA PRO A 143 14.32 8.07 1.77
C PRO A 143 15.79 7.76 1.52
N VAL A 144 16.05 6.60 0.90
CA VAL A 144 17.39 6.07 0.62
C VAL A 144 17.45 5.50 -0.79
N ASP A 145 18.46 5.91 -1.57
CA ASP A 145 18.79 5.32 -2.88
C ASP A 145 19.48 3.97 -2.66
N LEU A 146 18.68 2.91 -2.50
CA LEU A 146 19.15 1.55 -2.25
C LEU A 146 19.89 0.99 -3.46
N ASP A 147 20.81 0.06 -3.23
CA ASP A 147 21.58 -0.56 -4.30
C ASP A 147 20.70 -1.45 -5.18
N THR A 148 20.86 -1.31 -6.50
CA THR A 148 20.12 -2.03 -7.54
C THR A 148 21.08 -2.70 -8.52
N GLN A 149 20.61 -3.77 -9.20
CA GLN A 149 21.40 -4.50 -10.20
C GLN A 149 21.74 -3.73 -11.49
N GLY A 150 21.25 -2.51 -11.65
CA GLY A 150 21.27 -1.79 -12.92
C GLY A 150 22.66 -1.40 -13.40
N GLN A 151 23.01 -1.74 -14.65
CA GLN A 151 24.19 -1.19 -15.37
C GLN A 151 23.98 0.28 -15.79
N TYR A 152 22.73 0.71 -15.86
CA TYR A 152 22.32 2.07 -16.17
C TYR A 152 21.99 2.77 -14.87
N PHE A 153 22.31 4.05 -14.79
CA PHE A 153 22.13 4.87 -13.59
C PHE A 153 20.96 5.85 -13.73
N PRO A 154 19.73 5.33 -13.87
CA PRO A 154 18.57 6.20 -13.91
C PRO A 154 18.45 6.96 -12.59
N PRO A 155 17.78 8.12 -12.58
CA PRO A 155 17.63 8.91 -11.38
C PRO A 155 16.83 8.16 -10.31
N PHE A 156 17.15 8.45 -9.04
CA PHE A 156 16.34 8.08 -7.90
C PHE A 156 15.13 9.00 -7.80
N GLY A 157 13.97 8.48 -7.47
CA GLY A 157 12.72 9.22 -7.38
C GLY A 157 12.21 9.37 -5.97
N ILE A 158 11.85 10.61 -5.59
CA ILE A 158 11.03 10.88 -4.40
C ILE A 158 9.76 11.57 -4.89
N ILE A 159 8.60 11.03 -4.53
CA ILE A 159 7.33 11.62 -4.89
C ILE A 159 6.61 12.02 -3.60
N VAL A 160 6.17 13.26 -3.53
CA VAL A 160 5.46 13.79 -2.36
C VAL A 160 4.07 14.23 -2.78
N SER A 161 3.05 13.64 -2.15
CA SER A 161 1.65 13.98 -2.35
C SER A 161 1.14 14.87 -1.23
N ASN A 162 0.48 15.96 -1.59
CA ASN A 162 -0.14 16.89 -0.65
C ASN A 162 -1.64 16.60 -0.47
N PRO A 163 -2.07 15.94 0.61
CA PRO A 163 -3.48 15.66 0.86
C PRO A 163 -4.26 16.88 1.37
N ASN A 164 -3.58 17.99 1.65
CA ASN A 164 -4.18 19.18 2.25
C ASN A 164 -5.00 19.98 1.21
N PRO A 165 -6.02 20.73 1.65
CA PRO A 165 -6.82 21.59 0.77
C PRO A 165 -6.14 22.96 0.46
N PHE A 166 -4.84 23.05 0.68
CA PHE A 166 -4.01 24.26 0.44
C PHE A 166 -2.60 23.83 0.04
N THR A 167 -1.86 24.73 -0.57
CA THR A 167 -0.46 24.53 -0.98
C THR A 167 0.44 24.30 0.23
N THR A 168 1.37 23.37 0.13
CA THR A 168 2.40 23.11 1.13
C THR A 168 3.81 23.20 0.52
N HIS A 169 4.79 23.63 1.34
CA HIS A 169 6.18 23.75 0.92
C HIS A 169 6.96 22.51 1.33
N ILE A 170 7.71 21.95 0.38
CA ILE A 170 8.54 20.77 0.54
C ILE A 170 10.00 21.14 0.36
N VAL A 171 10.87 20.61 1.21
CA VAL A 171 12.32 20.77 1.13
C VAL A 171 12.99 19.40 1.19
N LEU A 172 13.84 19.11 0.22
CA LEU A 172 14.70 17.92 0.21
C LEU A 172 16.12 18.33 0.57
N GLU A 173 16.68 17.62 1.56
CA GLU A 173 18.02 17.91 2.07
C GLU A 173 18.89 16.65 2.06
N VAL A 174 20.18 16.87 1.94
CA VAL A 174 21.24 15.87 2.15
C VAL A 174 22.27 16.41 3.13
N ASP A 175 23.03 15.53 3.73
CA ASP A 175 24.22 15.90 4.50
C ASP A 175 25.48 15.44 3.75
N ASP A 176 26.38 16.38 3.44
CA ASP A 176 27.63 16.11 2.72
C ASP A 176 28.82 15.85 3.67
N ALA A 177 28.57 15.70 4.99
CA ALA A 177 29.59 15.29 5.94
C ALA A 177 29.68 13.77 6.03
N GLU A 178 30.83 13.25 6.45
CA GLU A 178 30.98 11.84 6.78
C GLU A 178 30.36 11.52 8.15
N PRO A 179 29.97 10.26 8.42
CA PRO A 179 29.48 9.82 9.73
C PRO A 179 30.40 10.27 10.88
N GLY A 180 29.81 10.68 11.98
CA GLY A 180 30.56 11.19 13.14
C GLY A 180 31.12 12.60 13.00
N GLN A 181 31.04 13.23 11.83
CA GLN A 181 31.44 14.63 11.62
C GLN A 181 30.26 15.60 11.83
N PRO A 182 30.52 16.88 12.13
CA PRO A 182 29.48 17.88 12.18
C PRO A 182 28.68 17.96 10.87
N ALA A 183 27.37 18.08 10.97
CA ALA A 183 26.47 18.12 9.83
C ALA A 183 26.80 19.27 8.86
N ARG A 184 26.72 18.99 7.57
CA ARG A 184 26.82 19.94 6.45
C ARG A 184 25.59 19.78 5.56
N LEU A 185 24.43 20.15 6.13
CA LEU A 185 23.15 20.07 5.43
C LEU A 185 23.12 20.98 4.21
N ARG A 186 22.57 20.48 3.13
CA ARG A 186 22.35 21.20 1.88
C ARG A 186 21.00 20.83 1.28
N THR A 187 20.22 21.85 0.93
CA THR A 187 19.00 21.65 0.13
C THR A 187 19.38 21.22 -1.29
N VAL A 188 18.78 20.16 -1.76
CA VAL A 188 18.98 19.61 -3.12
C VAL A 188 17.81 19.89 -4.03
N ALA A 189 16.61 20.02 -3.47
CA ALA A 189 15.40 20.41 -4.18
C ALA A 189 14.41 21.04 -3.20
N GLU A 190 13.53 21.88 -3.70
CA GLU A 190 12.38 22.44 -2.98
C GLU A 190 11.25 22.73 -3.96
N SER A 191 10.00 22.62 -3.52
CA SER A 191 8.81 22.92 -4.33
C SER A 191 7.62 23.30 -3.45
N ASP A 192 6.74 24.11 -4.02
CA ASP A 192 5.41 24.38 -3.47
C ASP A 192 4.40 23.46 -4.16
N VAL A 193 3.88 22.46 -3.43
CA VAL A 193 2.94 21.46 -3.95
C VAL A 193 1.51 21.95 -3.73
N PRO A 194 0.71 22.14 -4.82
CA PRO A 194 -0.67 22.59 -4.71
C PRO A 194 -1.55 21.66 -3.88
N ALA A 195 -2.76 22.13 -3.54
CA ALA A 195 -3.77 21.34 -2.86
C ALA A 195 -4.15 20.10 -3.67
N SER A 196 -4.15 18.94 -3.02
CA SER A 196 -4.54 17.65 -3.63
C SER A 196 -3.74 17.30 -4.90
N ASP A 197 -2.47 17.68 -4.94
CA ASP A 197 -1.55 17.45 -6.05
C ASP A 197 -0.26 16.77 -5.56
N LEU A 198 0.65 16.45 -6.45
CA LEU A 198 1.93 15.84 -6.14
C LEU A 198 3.10 16.58 -6.80
N GLU A 199 4.31 16.33 -6.27
CA GLU A 199 5.57 16.74 -6.89
C GLU A 199 6.49 15.53 -7.00
N THR A 200 7.10 15.36 -8.17
CA THR A 200 8.08 14.30 -8.45
C THR A 200 9.48 14.88 -8.51
N PHE A 201 10.30 14.52 -7.55
CA PHE A 201 11.70 14.91 -7.49
C PHE A 201 12.57 13.84 -8.14
N SER A 202 13.08 14.13 -9.32
CA SER A 202 14.08 13.31 -10.02
C SER A 202 15.47 13.69 -9.53
N LEU A 203 16.12 12.79 -8.80
CA LEU A 203 17.37 13.07 -8.10
C LEU A 203 18.53 12.26 -8.70
N PRO A 204 19.75 12.82 -8.74
CA PRO A 204 20.91 12.03 -9.12
C PRO A 204 21.13 10.89 -8.11
N ARG A 205 21.66 9.76 -8.59
CA ARG A 205 22.00 8.62 -7.73
C ARG A 205 22.92 9.05 -6.57
N ARG A 206 22.58 8.61 -5.37
CA ARG A 206 23.32 8.86 -4.13
C ARG A 206 23.55 7.51 -3.42
N ARG A 207 24.36 6.67 -4.06
CA ARG A 207 24.60 5.29 -3.65
C ARG A 207 24.96 5.19 -2.17
N ILE A 208 24.34 4.27 -1.49
CA ILE A 208 24.50 4.05 -0.05
C ILE A 208 25.91 3.64 0.34
N ASP A 209 26.66 3.00 -0.53
CA ASP A 209 28.08 2.65 -0.35
C ASP A 209 29.05 3.84 -0.47
N GLY A 210 28.53 5.03 -0.77
CA GLY A 210 29.31 6.28 -0.88
C GLY A 210 30.06 6.48 -2.19
N ARG A 211 29.89 5.61 -3.17
CA ARG A 211 30.59 5.68 -4.46
C ARG A 211 30.01 6.72 -5.41
N ALA A 212 30.84 7.18 -6.34
CA ALA A 212 30.41 8.12 -7.36
C ALA A 212 29.54 7.43 -8.42
N SER A 213 28.55 8.14 -8.96
CA SER A 213 27.78 7.67 -10.11
C SER A 213 28.72 7.45 -11.32
N GLY A 214 28.56 6.33 -12.03
CA GLY A 214 29.38 5.97 -13.19
C GLY A 214 30.58 5.08 -12.88
N GLU A 215 30.83 4.74 -11.62
CA GLU A 215 31.75 3.66 -11.28
C GLU A 215 31.10 2.29 -11.59
N THR A 216 31.93 1.37 -12.09
CA THR A 216 31.45 0.02 -12.39
C THR A 216 30.96 -0.67 -11.14
N TRP A 217 30.01 -1.57 -11.30
CA TRP A 217 29.45 -2.42 -10.26
C TRP A 217 30.51 -3.03 -9.36
N VAL A 218 30.23 -3.10 -8.09
CA VAL A 218 31.21 -3.41 -7.06
C VAL A 218 30.77 -4.59 -6.24
N GLU A 219 31.77 -5.29 -5.68
CA GLU A 219 31.58 -6.57 -4.97
C GLU A 219 30.69 -6.46 -3.72
N THR A 220 30.53 -5.30 -3.10
CA THR A 220 29.72 -5.12 -1.89
C THR A 220 29.36 -3.65 -1.65
N GLY A 221 28.11 -3.41 -1.22
CA GLY A 221 27.62 -2.13 -0.73
C GLY A 221 27.50 -2.08 0.79
N THR A 222 27.98 -3.10 1.54
CA THR A 222 28.04 -3.02 3.01
C THR A 222 28.90 -1.84 3.43
N ALA A 223 28.26 -0.85 4.05
CA ALA A 223 28.89 0.43 4.38
C ALA A 223 28.15 1.16 5.50
N LEU A 224 28.90 2.00 6.22
CA LEU A 224 28.34 3.05 7.08
C LEU A 224 28.67 4.38 6.44
N THR A 225 27.64 5.04 5.93
CA THR A 225 27.78 6.30 5.16
C THR A 225 26.78 7.34 5.67
N ARG A 226 26.71 8.52 5.01
CA ARG A 226 25.68 9.53 5.26
C ARG A 226 25.00 9.85 3.93
N ARG A 227 24.22 8.89 3.41
CA ARG A 227 23.67 8.95 2.05
C ARG A 227 22.15 9.06 1.99
N ALA A 228 21.43 8.98 3.11
CA ALA A 228 20.00 9.21 3.12
C ALA A 228 19.67 10.65 2.69
N TYR A 229 18.49 10.79 2.12
CA TYR A 229 17.84 12.10 1.95
C TYR A 229 16.97 12.39 3.18
N ARG A 230 16.60 13.64 3.37
CA ARG A 230 15.58 14.08 4.29
C ARG A 230 14.54 14.91 3.54
N VAL A 231 13.30 14.43 3.56
CA VAL A 231 12.14 15.20 3.10
C VAL A 231 11.57 15.91 4.29
N ARG A 232 11.38 17.21 4.19
CA ARG A 232 10.66 18.03 5.18
C ARG A 232 9.52 18.76 4.49
N SER A 233 8.38 18.78 5.13
CA SER A 233 7.22 19.54 4.66
C SER A 233 6.74 20.51 5.74
N ARG A 234 6.15 21.60 5.29
CA ARG A 234 5.52 22.60 6.18
C ARG A 234 4.24 22.07 6.83
N HIS A 235 3.51 21.19 6.13
CA HIS A 235 2.30 20.55 6.59
C HIS A 235 2.39 19.04 6.32
N PRO A 236 1.59 18.19 6.98
CA PRO A 236 1.65 16.75 6.76
C PRO A 236 1.40 16.36 5.31
N VAL A 237 2.27 15.50 4.78
CA VAL A 237 2.25 15.00 3.41
C VAL A 237 2.41 13.47 3.42
N ILE A 238 2.31 12.87 2.25
CA ILE A 238 2.62 11.46 2.01
C ILE A 238 3.83 11.42 1.09
N ALA A 239 4.78 10.54 1.37
CA ALA A 239 5.98 10.41 0.58
C ALA A 239 6.21 8.97 0.12
N TYR A 240 6.75 8.83 -1.08
CA TYR A 240 7.13 7.57 -1.70
C TYR A 240 8.52 7.69 -2.27
N GLN A 241 9.24 6.57 -2.34
CA GLN A 241 10.45 6.47 -3.15
C GLN A 241 10.25 5.46 -4.27
N PHE A 242 10.91 5.72 -5.40
CA PHE A 242 10.99 4.85 -6.57
C PHE A 242 12.44 4.65 -6.93
N ASN A 243 12.87 3.42 -7.01
CA ASN A 243 14.28 3.10 -7.21
C ASN A 243 14.46 2.07 -8.35
N PRO A 244 14.77 2.57 -9.54
CA PRO A 244 14.83 3.97 -9.97
C PRO A 244 13.46 4.58 -10.33
N LEU A 245 13.43 5.89 -10.53
CA LEU A 245 12.23 6.62 -10.91
C LEU A 245 11.75 6.31 -12.32
N ALA A 246 12.68 6.25 -13.27
CA ALA A 246 12.36 6.12 -14.69
C ALA A 246 12.39 4.67 -15.12
N GLN A 247 11.38 4.28 -15.89
CA GLN A 247 11.23 2.95 -16.46
C GLN A 247 11.92 2.83 -17.83
N ALA A 248 12.14 3.92 -18.55
CA ALA A 248 12.77 3.89 -19.88
C ALA A 248 14.22 3.41 -19.79
N ASP A 249 14.52 2.32 -20.53
CA ASP A 249 15.83 1.65 -20.54
C ASP A 249 16.26 1.05 -19.18
N VAL A 250 15.30 0.84 -18.27
CA VAL A 250 15.50 0.17 -16.98
C VAL A 250 14.86 -1.20 -17.03
N TYR A 251 15.52 -2.18 -16.44
CA TYR A 251 15.03 -3.56 -16.36
C TYR A 251 14.87 -4.03 -14.91
N SER A 252 14.74 -3.09 -13.99
CA SER A 252 14.64 -3.39 -12.57
C SER A 252 14.25 -2.15 -11.78
N ASN A 253 13.15 -2.20 -11.06
CA ASN A 253 12.74 -1.17 -10.11
C ASN A 253 11.70 -1.69 -9.12
N ASP A 254 11.54 -0.97 -8.01
CA ASP A 254 10.45 -1.15 -7.05
C ASP A 254 10.11 0.20 -6.40
N ALA A 255 9.09 0.22 -5.56
CA ALA A 255 8.62 1.41 -4.88
C ALA A 255 8.28 1.13 -3.41
N SER A 256 8.53 2.10 -2.55
CA SER A 256 8.20 2.01 -1.12
C SER A 256 7.32 3.17 -0.67
N LEU A 257 6.32 2.87 0.14
CA LEU A 257 5.64 3.88 0.96
C LEU A 257 6.57 4.28 2.10
N LEU A 258 6.89 5.58 2.21
CA LEU A 258 7.75 6.08 3.27
C LEU A 258 6.97 6.33 4.57
N LEU A 259 7.55 5.89 5.68
CA LEU A 259 7.00 6.15 7.01
C LEU A 259 7.60 7.44 7.58
N PRO A 260 6.78 8.39 8.06
CA PRO A 260 7.28 9.60 8.69
C PRO A 260 7.90 9.32 10.06
N THR A 261 8.69 10.26 10.56
CA THR A 261 9.35 10.16 11.87
C THR A 261 8.39 9.76 13.00
N SER A 262 7.13 10.22 12.95
CA SER A 262 6.07 9.89 13.91
C SER A 262 5.74 8.40 13.97
N ALA A 263 5.93 7.68 12.87
CA ALA A 263 5.58 6.27 12.71
C ALA A 263 6.77 5.32 12.94
N LEU A 264 7.98 5.83 12.98
CA LEU A 264 9.18 5.03 13.22
C LEU A 264 9.22 4.47 14.64
N GLY A 265 9.97 3.39 14.81
CA GLY A 265 10.12 2.69 16.08
C GLY A 265 11.57 2.45 16.48
N THR A 266 11.73 1.81 17.64
CA THR A 266 13.05 1.43 18.21
C THR A 266 13.28 -0.08 18.20
N ARG A 267 12.34 -0.85 17.65
CA ARG A 267 12.42 -2.29 17.53
C ARG A 267 11.70 -2.74 16.26
N THR A 268 12.41 -3.49 15.42
CA THR A 268 11.87 -4.09 14.18
C THR A 268 12.50 -5.45 13.96
N THR A 269 11.69 -6.46 13.76
CA THR A 269 12.14 -7.78 13.30
C THR A 269 12.06 -7.81 11.78
N VAL A 270 13.19 -8.00 11.14
CA VAL A 270 13.34 -7.89 9.68
C VAL A 270 12.64 -9.04 8.98
N LEU A 271 11.87 -8.73 7.97
CA LEU A 271 11.31 -9.67 7.02
C LEU A 271 11.72 -9.24 5.61
N GLY A 272 12.43 -10.08 4.89
CA GLY A 272 12.96 -9.80 3.57
C GLY A 272 12.81 -11.00 2.62
N TRP A 273 13.58 -10.99 1.55
CA TRP A 273 13.64 -12.04 0.55
C TRP A 273 15.07 -12.59 0.40
N PRO A 274 15.24 -13.91 0.18
CA PRO A 274 16.56 -14.51 0.05
C PRO A 274 17.35 -14.04 -1.18
N GLN A 275 18.66 -13.96 -1.05
CA GLN A 275 19.56 -13.74 -2.18
C GLN A 275 19.49 -14.94 -3.15
N THR A 276 18.95 -14.74 -4.35
CA THR A 276 18.75 -15.81 -5.35
C THR A 276 19.90 -15.91 -6.35
N LEU A 277 20.65 -14.84 -6.56
CA LEU A 277 21.80 -14.80 -7.45
C LEU A 277 23.05 -14.49 -6.63
N ALA A 278 23.95 -15.48 -6.53
CA ALA A 278 25.14 -15.39 -5.69
C ALA A 278 26.33 -16.13 -6.30
N THR A 279 27.53 -15.57 -6.13
CA THR A 279 28.78 -16.22 -6.52
C THR A 279 29.21 -17.32 -5.54
N ARG A 280 28.62 -17.33 -4.33
CA ARG A 280 28.82 -18.34 -3.29
C ARG A 280 27.62 -19.27 -3.17
N GLY A 281 27.87 -20.57 -3.16
CA GLY A 281 26.90 -21.65 -3.08
C GLY A 281 27.49 -22.94 -3.62
N ASP A 282 26.67 -23.97 -3.72
CA ASP A 282 27.04 -25.21 -4.39
C ASP A 282 27.22 -25.01 -5.89
N ALA A 283 27.91 -25.93 -6.58
CA ALA A 283 28.30 -25.75 -7.98
C ALA A 283 27.14 -25.44 -8.92
N GLY A 284 25.93 -26.00 -8.66
CA GLY A 284 24.72 -25.75 -9.45
C GLY A 284 23.99 -24.47 -9.09
N GLN A 285 24.42 -23.76 -8.04
CA GLN A 285 23.76 -22.57 -7.52
C GLN A 285 24.54 -21.27 -7.80
N ARG A 286 25.76 -21.37 -8.29
CA ARG A 286 26.65 -20.22 -8.47
C ARG A 286 26.27 -19.41 -9.70
N SER A 287 25.90 -18.17 -9.46
CA SER A 287 25.74 -17.12 -10.48
C SER A 287 27.10 -16.46 -10.79
N PRO A 288 27.29 -15.88 -11.98
CA PRO A 288 28.47 -15.04 -12.25
C PRO A 288 28.46 -13.73 -11.45
N ASN A 289 27.31 -13.29 -10.96
CA ASN A 289 27.10 -12.04 -10.22
C ASN A 289 26.46 -12.31 -8.86
N ASP A 290 26.79 -11.49 -7.88
CA ASP A 290 26.04 -11.37 -6.64
C ASP A 290 24.98 -10.27 -6.81
N PHE A 291 23.71 -10.61 -6.55
CA PHE A 291 22.64 -9.64 -6.31
C PHE A 291 22.15 -9.85 -4.88
N ARG A 292 22.66 -9.02 -3.99
CA ARG A 292 22.61 -9.25 -2.56
C ARG A 292 21.28 -8.87 -1.96
N GLY A 293 20.87 -9.59 -0.93
CA GLY A 293 19.81 -9.14 -0.02
C GLY A 293 20.36 -8.03 0.87
N THR A 294 19.54 -7.01 1.13
CA THR A 294 19.93 -5.80 1.84
C THR A 294 19.11 -5.59 3.12
N LEU A 295 19.78 -5.03 4.13
CA LEU A 295 19.18 -4.46 5.33
C LEU A 295 19.79 -3.08 5.54
N THR A 296 18.95 -2.04 5.39
CA THR A 296 19.41 -0.66 5.51
C THR A 296 18.73 0.03 6.69
N VAL A 297 19.55 0.66 7.56
CA VAL A 297 19.08 1.39 8.74
C VAL A 297 19.51 2.84 8.65
N VAL A 298 18.55 3.77 8.76
CA VAL A 298 18.82 5.21 8.73
C VAL A 298 18.61 5.82 10.11
N GLY A 299 19.64 6.48 10.62
CA GLY A 299 19.59 7.24 11.84
C GLY A 299 18.79 8.54 11.69
N THR A 300 17.96 8.88 12.69
CA THR A 300 17.15 10.09 12.71
C THR A 300 17.62 11.09 13.76
N GLN A 301 18.34 10.62 14.79
CA GLN A 301 18.82 11.42 15.91
C GLN A 301 20.30 11.19 16.16
N SER A 302 20.96 12.20 16.74
CA SER A 302 22.39 12.11 17.06
C SER A 302 22.67 11.10 18.17
N GLY A 303 23.69 10.25 17.95
CA GLY A 303 24.14 9.29 18.95
C GLY A 303 23.20 8.11 19.16
N THR A 304 22.39 7.79 18.15
CA THR A 304 21.51 6.62 18.21
C THR A 304 22.35 5.34 18.21
N GLU A 305 22.30 4.58 19.27
CA GLU A 305 22.88 3.24 19.31
C GLU A 305 21.92 2.26 18.65
N VAL A 306 22.39 1.57 17.62
CA VAL A 306 21.66 0.54 16.85
C VAL A 306 22.34 -0.79 17.06
N THR A 307 21.63 -1.77 17.60
CA THR A 307 22.09 -3.14 17.73
C THR A 307 21.35 -4.05 16.75
N VAL A 308 22.09 -4.73 15.89
CA VAL A 308 21.59 -5.72 14.93
C VAL A 308 21.95 -7.10 15.46
N ARG A 309 20.97 -7.94 15.78
CA ARG A 309 21.12 -9.35 16.11
C ARG A 309 20.68 -10.19 14.93
N PHE A 310 21.63 -10.81 14.24
CA PHE A 310 21.38 -11.52 13.00
C PHE A 310 20.49 -12.75 13.21
N GLY A 311 19.50 -12.91 12.32
CA GLY A 311 18.49 -13.95 12.40
C GLY A 311 19.03 -15.34 12.03
N ARG A 312 18.16 -16.36 12.18
CA ARG A 312 18.51 -17.76 11.87
C ARG A 312 18.67 -18.02 10.38
N ALA A 313 17.98 -17.27 9.54
CA ALA A 313 18.00 -17.44 8.07
C ALA A 313 19.25 -16.87 7.40
N VAL A 314 20.00 -16.03 8.11
CA VAL A 314 21.26 -15.45 7.62
C VAL A 314 22.40 -16.46 7.75
N ASP A 315 22.98 -16.86 6.62
CA ASP A 315 24.20 -17.69 6.65
C ASP A 315 25.42 -16.82 6.96
N ARG A 316 25.56 -15.71 6.24
CA ARG A 316 26.64 -14.77 6.42
C ARG A 316 26.24 -13.37 5.97
N VAL A 317 26.60 -12.38 6.78
CA VAL A 317 26.50 -10.95 6.47
C VAL A 317 27.90 -10.40 6.30
N LEU A 318 28.12 -9.60 5.25
CA LEU A 318 29.39 -8.93 5.03
C LEU A 318 29.60 -7.83 6.07
N GLY A 319 30.81 -7.79 6.65
CA GLY A 319 31.24 -6.77 7.58
C GLY A 319 31.67 -5.47 6.89
N LEU A 320 31.91 -4.43 7.68
CA LEU A 320 32.40 -3.13 7.20
C LEU A 320 33.88 -3.20 6.78
N GLU A 321 34.67 -4.04 7.45
CA GLU A 321 36.09 -4.24 7.16
C GLU A 321 36.29 -5.41 6.21
N ALA A 322 37.29 -5.32 5.36
CA ALA A 322 37.62 -6.38 4.41
C ALA A 322 37.88 -7.72 5.11
N GLY A 323 37.12 -8.75 4.78
CA GLY A 323 37.17 -10.08 5.37
C GLY A 323 36.40 -10.25 6.69
N GLU A 324 35.84 -9.20 7.24
CA GLU A 324 34.89 -9.29 8.36
C GLU A 324 33.52 -9.85 7.88
N SER A 325 32.89 -10.59 8.76
CA SER A 325 31.52 -11.06 8.51
C SER A 325 30.85 -11.46 9.81
N TRP A 326 29.53 -11.41 9.83
CA TRP A 326 28.71 -11.89 10.95
C TRP A 326 27.84 -13.05 10.51
N SER A 327 27.62 -13.98 11.42
CA SER A 327 26.78 -15.16 11.20
C SER A 327 25.49 -15.08 12.03
N ALA A 328 24.57 -15.98 11.75
CA ALA A 328 23.32 -16.12 12.52
C ALA A 328 23.58 -16.25 14.03
N GLY A 329 22.83 -15.49 14.82
CA GLY A 329 22.95 -15.43 16.28
C GLY A 329 23.96 -14.42 16.81
N GLU A 330 24.88 -13.92 15.99
CA GLU A 330 25.81 -12.85 16.37
C GLU A 330 25.09 -11.48 16.42
N SER A 331 25.72 -10.52 17.08
CA SER A 331 25.22 -9.16 17.18
C SER A 331 26.33 -8.16 16.90
N ALA A 332 25.97 -7.08 16.23
CA ALA A 332 26.82 -5.92 16.01
C ALA A 332 26.12 -4.67 16.48
N THR A 333 26.86 -3.69 17.03
CA THR A 333 26.33 -2.42 17.49
C THR A 333 27.02 -1.27 16.78
N PHE A 334 26.21 -0.31 16.31
CA PHE A 334 26.65 0.84 15.54
C PHE A 334 26.09 2.11 16.18
N THR A 335 26.81 3.23 16.04
CA THR A 335 26.32 4.53 16.45
C THR A 335 25.98 5.36 15.21
N LEU A 336 24.72 5.79 15.10
CA LEU A 336 24.24 6.58 13.98
C LEU A 336 23.89 8.00 14.42
N GLY A 337 24.17 8.97 13.55
CA GLY A 337 23.64 10.31 13.57
C GLY A 337 22.47 10.48 12.58
N PRO A 338 21.86 11.68 12.51
CA PRO A 338 20.85 11.97 11.51
C PRO A 338 21.43 11.79 10.09
N LEU A 339 20.66 11.09 9.22
CA LEU A 339 21.04 10.76 7.86
C LEU A 339 22.22 9.76 7.71
N ASP A 340 22.79 9.29 8.81
CA ASP A 340 23.72 8.16 8.73
C ASP A 340 22.98 6.92 8.27
N THR A 341 23.56 6.22 7.32
CA THR A 341 22.99 5.06 6.63
C THR A 341 23.90 3.87 6.85
N LEU A 342 23.43 2.89 7.62
CA LEU A 342 24.07 1.59 7.74
C LEU A 342 23.42 0.66 6.74
N ASN A 343 24.15 0.27 5.69
CA ASN A 343 23.73 -0.77 4.75
C ASN A 343 24.49 -2.06 5.02
N LEU A 344 23.78 -3.15 5.17
CA LEU A 344 24.31 -4.50 5.37
C LEU A 344 23.85 -5.39 4.23
N GLU A 345 24.74 -6.29 3.76
CA GLU A 345 24.47 -7.18 2.64
C GLU A 345 24.73 -8.64 3.00
N THR A 346 23.90 -9.52 2.45
CA THR A 346 24.07 -10.96 2.53
C THR A 346 25.24 -11.44 1.67
N ASP A 347 25.76 -12.65 1.94
CA ASP A 347 26.86 -13.25 1.18
C ASP A 347 26.62 -14.75 0.97
N GLY A 348 25.80 -15.07 -0.02
CA GLY A 348 25.60 -16.45 -0.44
C GLY A 348 24.19 -16.76 -0.93
N PHE A 349 24.06 -17.85 -1.64
CA PHE A 349 22.80 -18.33 -2.17
C PHE A 349 21.81 -18.65 -1.04
N LEU A 350 20.62 -18.10 -1.12
CA LEU A 350 19.53 -18.15 -0.14
C LEU A 350 19.84 -17.51 1.22
N ALA A 351 20.95 -16.77 1.36
CA ALA A 351 21.17 -15.94 2.54
C ALA A 351 20.10 -14.84 2.64
N ASP A 352 19.62 -14.59 3.86
CA ASP A 352 18.39 -13.81 4.08
C ASP A 352 18.42 -13.11 5.44
N PHE A 353 18.10 -11.84 5.50
CA PHE A 353 18.02 -11.09 6.76
C PHE A 353 16.78 -11.41 7.60
N THR A 354 15.85 -12.22 7.10
CA THR A 354 14.61 -12.55 7.83
C THR A 354 14.90 -13.12 9.22
N GLY A 355 14.17 -12.62 10.23
CA GLY A 355 14.37 -12.96 11.64
C GLY A 355 15.50 -12.19 12.32
N THR A 356 16.22 -11.31 11.61
CA THR A 356 17.18 -10.38 12.20
C THR A 356 16.43 -9.33 13.03
N LEU A 357 16.89 -9.10 14.25
CA LEU A 357 16.29 -8.11 15.14
C LEU A 357 17.15 -6.84 15.17
N VAL A 358 16.56 -5.73 14.78
CA VAL A 358 17.14 -4.39 14.94
C VAL A 358 16.51 -3.71 16.14
N THR A 359 17.33 -3.27 17.09
CA THR A 359 16.92 -2.45 18.24
C THR A 359 17.74 -1.17 18.27
N SER A 360 17.13 -0.06 18.68
CA SER A 360 17.81 1.24 18.73
C SER A 360 17.40 2.07 19.94
N SER A 361 18.28 3.00 20.35
CA SER A 361 18.03 3.93 21.46
C SER A 361 17.10 5.09 21.10
N ALA A 362 16.91 5.36 19.80
CA ALA A 362 15.96 6.33 19.24
C ALA A 362 15.33 5.75 17.95
N PRO A 363 14.18 6.26 17.50
CA PRO A 363 13.53 5.78 16.28
C PRO A 363 14.45 5.83 15.05
N VAL A 364 14.41 4.76 14.22
CA VAL A 364 15.18 4.64 12.98
C VAL A 364 14.27 4.20 11.83
N ALA A 365 14.60 4.61 10.60
CA ALA A 365 13.97 4.06 9.42
C ALA A 365 14.71 2.79 8.99
N ILE A 366 13.97 1.73 8.65
CA ILE A 366 14.55 0.43 8.30
C ILE A 366 13.95 -0.02 6.97
N TYR A 367 14.83 -0.39 6.03
CA TYR A 367 14.47 -0.91 4.72
C TYR A 367 14.99 -2.33 4.58
N THR A 368 14.22 -3.15 3.88
CA THR A 368 14.62 -4.48 3.42
C THR A 368 14.51 -4.54 1.91
N GLY A 369 15.30 -5.39 1.28
CA GLY A 369 15.22 -5.54 -0.17
C GLY A 369 16.28 -6.47 -0.72
N SER A 370 16.50 -6.36 -2.03
CA SER A 370 17.53 -7.05 -2.79
C SER A 370 17.96 -6.20 -3.97
N GLU A 371 19.23 -6.22 -4.31
CA GLU A 371 19.74 -5.60 -5.55
C GLU A 371 19.04 -6.17 -6.79
N GLY A 372 18.65 -7.46 -6.74
CA GLY A 372 17.87 -8.15 -7.75
C GLY A 372 17.60 -9.60 -7.34
N ALA A 373 16.35 -9.99 -7.29
CA ALA A 373 15.95 -11.33 -6.88
C ALA A 373 14.87 -11.93 -7.77
N ASP A 374 14.94 -13.24 -8.00
CA ASP A 374 13.85 -14.01 -8.61
C ASP A 374 12.81 -14.38 -7.55
N VAL A 375 11.54 -14.37 -7.94
CA VAL A 375 10.42 -14.87 -7.14
C VAL A 375 9.62 -15.86 -7.99
N PRO A 376 9.43 -17.12 -7.56
CA PRO A 376 9.91 -17.74 -6.32
C PRO A 376 11.41 -18.01 -6.31
N THR A 377 11.92 -18.47 -5.16
CA THR A 377 13.27 -19.05 -5.06
C THR A 377 13.36 -20.37 -5.84
N PHE A 378 14.55 -20.80 -6.15
CA PHE A 378 14.85 -22.04 -6.87
C PHE A 378 15.98 -22.84 -6.15
N ASP A 379 16.08 -24.13 -6.43
CA ASP A 379 17.13 -24.97 -5.82
C ASP A 379 18.46 -24.87 -6.57
N SER A 380 18.42 -24.59 -7.88
CA SER A 380 19.59 -24.43 -8.73
C SER A 380 19.31 -23.50 -9.89
N LEU A 381 20.35 -22.92 -10.50
CA LEU A 381 20.21 -22.02 -11.65
C LEU A 381 19.51 -22.64 -12.86
N ASP A 382 19.59 -23.97 -13.03
CA ASP A 382 18.86 -24.67 -14.10
C ASP A 382 17.33 -24.64 -13.91
N GLY A 383 16.88 -24.45 -12.66
CA GLY A 383 15.46 -24.32 -12.31
C GLY A 383 14.96 -22.87 -12.23
N ARG A 384 15.83 -21.91 -12.51
CA ARG A 384 15.50 -20.49 -12.43
C ARG A 384 14.44 -20.09 -13.43
N LEU A 385 13.46 -19.29 -12.97
CA LEU A 385 12.42 -18.65 -13.80
C LEU A 385 12.71 -17.15 -13.87
N CYS A 386 13.17 -16.68 -15.02
CA CYS A 386 13.50 -15.27 -15.24
C CYS A 386 12.26 -14.36 -15.01
N CYS A 387 12.42 -13.12 -14.58
CA CYS A 387 13.66 -12.42 -14.38
C CYS A 387 13.75 -11.90 -12.96
N ALA A 388 14.98 -11.62 -12.51
CA ALA A 388 15.21 -10.99 -11.22
C ALA A 388 14.94 -9.49 -11.30
N ASP A 389 14.32 -8.95 -10.26
CA ASP A 389 14.08 -7.53 -10.11
C ASP A 389 14.62 -6.99 -8.79
N HIS A 390 14.83 -5.69 -8.71
CA HIS A 390 15.06 -4.99 -7.46
C HIS A 390 13.83 -5.16 -6.57
N LEU A 391 14.08 -5.35 -5.29
CA LEU A 391 13.03 -5.41 -4.28
C LEU A 391 13.34 -4.40 -3.19
N GLU A 392 12.34 -3.63 -2.79
CA GLU A 392 12.48 -2.74 -1.64
C GLU A 392 11.14 -2.49 -0.94
N ASP A 393 11.16 -2.36 0.38
CA ASP A 393 10.10 -1.70 1.14
C ASP A 393 10.61 -1.21 2.50
N GLN A 394 9.95 -0.20 3.06
CA GLN A 394 10.21 0.27 4.40
C GLN A 394 9.45 -0.56 5.43
N LEU A 395 10.17 -1.15 6.39
CA LEU A 395 9.57 -2.03 7.38
C LEU A 395 8.83 -1.26 8.48
N VAL A 396 7.70 -1.82 8.87
CA VAL A 396 6.88 -1.33 9.99
C VAL A 396 7.49 -1.79 11.33
N PRO A 397 7.53 -0.95 12.37
CA PRO A 397 7.97 -1.35 13.69
C PRO A 397 7.13 -2.48 14.30
N ASP A 398 7.76 -3.37 15.09
CA ASP A 398 7.07 -4.50 15.73
C ASP A 398 5.83 -4.07 16.55
N SER A 399 5.84 -2.85 17.11
CA SER A 399 4.74 -2.30 17.91
C SER A 399 3.46 -2.01 17.10
N SER A 400 3.55 -1.90 15.79
CA SER A 400 2.44 -1.59 14.89
C SER A 400 1.96 -2.80 14.08
N LEU A 401 2.54 -3.97 14.32
CA LEU A 401 2.14 -5.23 13.70
C LEU A 401 0.85 -5.77 14.30
N GLY A 402 0.04 -6.41 13.47
CA GLY A 402 -1.24 -7.02 13.84
C GLY A 402 -1.24 -8.53 13.71
N SER A 403 -2.42 -9.12 13.90
CA SER A 403 -2.63 -10.57 13.88
C SER A 403 -3.72 -11.03 12.92
N GLU A 404 -4.40 -10.12 12.24
CA GLU A 404 -5.45 -10.44 11.27
C GLU A 404 -5.17 -9.74 9.94
N PHE A 405 -5.19 -10.50 8.84
CA PHE A 405 -4.84 -10.01 7.51
C PHE A 405 -5.80 -10.54 6.46
N VAL A 406 -6.01 -9.76 5.40
CA VAL A 406 -6.62 -10.21 4.16
C VAL A 406 -5.53 -10.22 3.09
N LEU A 407 -5.19 -11.40 2.62
CA LEU A 407 -4.19 -11.62 1.58
C LEU A 407 -4.91 -11.63 0.23
N ALA A 408 -4.90 -10.49 -0.43
CA ALA A 408 -5.49 -10.29 -1.74
C ALA A 408 -4.38 -10.22 -2.79
N ARG A 409 -4.48 -11.06 -3.84
CA ARG A 409 -3.58 -10.96 -4.99
C ARG A 409 -3.83 -9.67 -5.75
N THR A 410 -2.83 -9.17 -6.43
CA THR A 410 -2.98 -8.11 -7.42
C THR A 410 -3.83 -8.57 -8.61
N PRO A 411 -4.30 -7.70 -9.51
CA PRO A 411 -4.97 -8.13 -10.74
C PRO A 411 -4.10 -9.08 -11.56
N ALA A 412 -4.71 -10.12 -12.14
CA ALA A 412 -4.00 -11.06 -12.99
C ALA A 412 -3.42 -10.36 -14.21
N ARG A 413 -2.09 -10.42 -14.37
CA ARG A 413 -1.36 -9.72 -15.44
C ARG A 413 -1.74 -10.24 -16.83
N ALA A 414 -1.88 -11.58 -16.98
CA ALA A 414 -2.32 -12.18 -18.24
C ALA A 414 -3.71 -11.71 -18.67
N ALA A 415 -4.64 -11.56 -17.73
CA ALA A 415 -5.97 -11.03 -18.01
C ALA A 415 -5.92 -9.56 -18.45
N SER A 416 -5.12 -8.73 -17.76
CA SER A 416 -4.90 -7.31 -18.13
C SER A 416 -4.27 -7.18 -19.52
N ILE A 417 -3.27 -8.01 -19.84
CA ILE A 417 -2.64 -8.07 -21.17
C ILE A 417 -3.67 -8.46 -22.22
N ASN A 418 -4.47 -9.50 -21.98
CA ASN A 418 -5.50 -9.96 -22.94
C ASN A 418 -6.53 -8.87 -23.25
N LEU A 419 -6.90 -8.05 -22.25
CA LEU A 419 -7.80 -6.91 -22.47
C LEU A 419 -7.16 -5.80 -23.33
N ALA A 420 -5.83 -5.67 -23.27
CA ALA A 420 -5.07 -4.66 -24.02
C ALA A 420 -4.69 -5.08 -25.45
N LEU A 421 -4.78 -6.39 -25.79
CA LEU A 421 -4.38 -6.91 -27.10
C LEU A 421 -5.29 -6.43 -28.22
N ALA A 422 -4.71 -5.79 -29.23
CA ALA A 422 -5.42 -5.41 -30.45
C ALA A 422 -5.86 -6.64 -31.28
N ASP A 423 -5.13 -7.76 -31.19
CA ASP A 423 -5.46 -9.03 -31.85
C ASP A 423 -5.82 -10.10 -30.81
N PRO A 424 -7.11 -10.44 -30.66
CA PRO A 424 -7.55 -11.47 -29.73
C PRO A 424 -6.98 -12.88 -30.02
N SER A 425 -6.47 -13.14 -31.23
CA SER A 425 -5.86 -14.43 -31.56
C SER A 425 -4.49 -14.62 -30.91
N ALA A 426 -3.87 -13.54 -30.44
CA ALA A 426 -2.63 -13.54 -29.67
C ALA A 426 -2.84 -13.65 -28.15
N SER A 427 -4.07 -13.89 -27.69
CA SER A 427 -4.40 -13.97 -26.28
C SER A 427 -3.58 -15.04 -25.54
N LEU A 428 -3.12 -14.67 -24.36
CA LEU A 428 -2.45 -15.57 -23.44
C LEU A 428 -3.45 -16.57 -22.85
N LEU A 429 -2.98 -17.77 -22.58
CA LEU A 429 -3.72 -18.67 -21.74
C LEU A 429 -3.73 -18.08 -20.31
N GLU A 430 -4.90 -17.75 -19.82
CA GLU A 430 -5.05 -17.32 -18.43
C GLU A 430 -4.72 -18.51 -17.53
N SER A 431 -3.50 -18.54 -17.01
CA SER A 431 -3.08 -19.44 -15.95
C SER A 431 -3.54 -18.86 -14.61
N GLU A 432 -3.69 -19.72 -13.59
CA GLU A 432 -3.85 -19.24 -12.22
C GLU A 432 -2.50 -18.64 -11.77
N GLU A 433 -2.33 -17.35 -11.98
CA GLU A 433 -1.17 -16.62 -11.47
C GLU A 433 -1.17 -16.71 -9.95
N TYR A 434 0.01 -16.90 -9.38
CA TYR A 434 0.20 -16.93 -7.94
C TYR A 434 1.17 -15.85 -7.49
N GLU A 435 1.08 -15.49 -6.24
CA GLU A 435 2.03 -14.61 -5.57
C GLU A 435 2.64 -15.38 -4.40
N ILE A 436 3.71 -14.84 -3.85
CA ILE A 436 4.37 -15.43 -2.68
C ILE A 436 4.09 -14.57 -1.46
N VAL A 437 3.74 -15.21 -0.36
CA VAL A 437 3.57 -14.54 0.93
C VAL A 437 4.56 -15.11 1.93
N ARG A 438 5.24 -14.25 2.66
CA ARG A 438 6.08 -14.64 3.79
C ARG A 438 5.47 -14.15 5.09
N VAL A 439 5.39 -15.03 6.06
CA VAL A 439 4.83 -14.77 7.40
C VAL A 439 5.91 -15.01 8.43
N LEU A 440 6.26 -13.98 9.19
CA LEU A 440 7.29 -14.01 10.22
C LEU A 440 6.68 -13.87 11.62
N ALA A 441 6.97 -14.81 12.51
CA ALA A 441 6.62 -14.68 13.93
C ALA A 441 7.60 -13.76 14.65
N VAL A 442 7.09 -12.67 15.25
CA VAL A 442 7.90 -11.64 15.91
C VAL A 442 7.77 -11.67 17.44
N SER A 443 6.87 -12.50 17.96
CA SER A 443 6.57 -12.63 19.39
C SER A 443 7.38 -13.75 20.03
N PRO A 444 7.79 -13.62 21.30
CA PRO A 444 8.39 -14.72 22.05
C PRO A 444 7.46 -15.94 22.14
N GLY A 445 8.05 -17.14 21.94
CA GLY A 445 7.34 -18.41 21.97
C GLY A 445 6.72 -18.79 20.63
N THR A 446 5.72 -19.66 20.67
CA THR A 446 5.08 -20.25 19.49
C THR A 446 3.88 -19.40 19.07
N THR A 447 3.83 -18.97 17.85
CA THR A 447 2.69 -18.29 17.22
C THR A 447 1.92 -19.30 16.35
N ARG A 448 0.63 -19.46 16.61
CA ARG A 448 -0.28 -20.25 15.77
C ARG A 448 -0.89 -19.38 14.68
N ILE A 449 -0.92 -19.90 13.46
CA ILE A 449 -1.43 -19.23 12.28
C ILE A 449 -2.45 -20.15 11.59
N ASP A 450 -3.63 -19.61 11.28
CA ASP A 450 -4.68 -20.25 10.52
C ASP A 450 -4.94 -19.45 9.22
N THR A 451 -5.06 -20.14 8.09
CA THR A 451 -5.33 -19.52 6.78
C THR A 451 -6.44 -20.25 6.02
N GLY A 452 -6.90 -19.68 4.90
CA GLY A 452 -7.81 -20.36 3.96
C GLY A 452 -7.10 -21.13 2.84
N LEU A 453 -5.80 -21.32 2.93
CA LEU A 453 -5.02 -22.10 1.97
C LEU A 453 -5.22 -23.60 2.18
N ALA A 454 -4.75 -24.41 1.22
CA ALA A 454 -4.74 -25.85 1.36
C ALA A 454 -3.65 -26.33 2.34
N PRO A 455 -3.82 -27.53 2.96
CA PRO A 455 -2.75 -28.14 3.74
C PRO A 455 -1.41 -28.21 2.97
N PRO A 456 -0.27 -28.00 3.61
CA PRO A 456 -0.06 -27.86 5.06
C PRO A 456 -0.21 -26.44 5.60
N PHE A 457 -0.68 -25.48 4.80
CA PHE A 457 -0.72 -24.06 5.17
C PHE A 457 -2.10 -23.60 5.66
N ASP A 458 -3.07 -24.50 5.78
CA ASP A 458 -4.37 -24.22 6.40
C ASP A 458 -4.25 -23.90 7.90
N ALA A 459 -3.29 -24.55 8.61
CA ALA A 459 -2.95 -24.24 9.99
C ALA A 459 -1.51 -24.69 10.29
N PHE A 460 -0.69 -23.81 10.85
CA PHE A 460 0.70 -24.08 11.21
C PHE A 460 1.15 -23.25 12.39
N THR A 461 2.35 -23.51 12.88
CA THR A 461 2.97 -22.75 13.99
C THR A 461 4.37 -22.31 13.62
N LEU A 462 4.77 -21.15 14.13
CA LEU A 462 6.12 -20.58 14.00
C LEU A 462 6.67 -20.21 15.38
N GLU A 463 7.93 -20.48 15.62
CA GLU A 463 8.66 -19.94 16.78
C GLU A 463 9.15 -18.51 16.49
N GLU A 464 9.49 -17.73 17.53
CA GLU A 464 10.05 -16.38 17.38
C GLU A 464 11.20 -16.35 16.36
N GLY A 465 11.10 -15.50 15.36
CA GLY A 465 12.08 -15.35 14.27
C GLY A 465 11.98 -16.41 13.17
N GLU A 466 11.05 -17.35 13.25
CA GLU A 466 10.78 -18.28 12.17
C GLU A 466 9.83 -17.69 11.12
N VAL A 467 10.05 -18.09 9.87
CA VAL A 467 9.28 -17.64 8.72
C VAL A 467 8.67 -18.81 7.95
N ALA A 468 7.43 -18.66 7.53
CA ALA A 468 6.80 -19.52 6.53
C ALA A 468 6.72 -18.79 5.19
N THR A 469 7.01 -19.50 4.09
CA THR A 469 6.81 -19.00 2.73
C THR A 469 5.66 -19.77 2.10
N LEU A 470 4.61 -19.05 1.72
CA LEU A 470 3.34 -19.58 1.23
C LEU A 470 3.17 -19.24 -0.24
N VAL A 471 2.58 -20.14 -1.00
CA VAL A 471 2.09 -19.84 -2.35
C VAL A 471 0.65 -19.36 -2.25
N LEU A 472 0.41 -18.12 -2.62
CA LEU A 472 -0.91 -17.49 -2.64
C LEU A 472 -1.55 -17.73 -4.01
N ASP A 473 -2.13 -18.92 -4.19
CA ASP A 473 -2.85 -19.34 -5.41
C ASP A 473 -4.29 -18.81 -5.45
N ARG A 474 -4.77 -18.25 -4.35
CA ARG A 474 -6.10 -17.66 -4.18
C ARG A 474 -6.09 -16.57 -3.13
N ASP A 475 -7.07 -15.69 -3.20
CA ASP A 475 -7.32 -14.71 -2.14
C ASP A 475 -7.75 -15.43 -0.87
N THR A 476 -7.22 -15.01 0.27
CA THR A 476 -7.48 -15.66 1.55
C THR A 476 -7.37 -14.70 2.73
N THR A 477 -7.77 -15.16 3.90
CA THR A 477 -7.49 -14.49 5.17
C THR A 477 -6.41 -15.25 5.92
N LEU A 478 -5.71 -14.54 6.79
CA LEU A 478 -4.76 -15.09 7.74
C LEU A 478 -5.08 -14.54 9.13
N VAL A 479 -5.16 -15.44 10.11
CA VAL A 479 -5.34 -15.09 11.51
C VAL A 479 -4.24 -15.76 12.34
N ALA A 480 -3.54 -14.97 13.14
CA ALA A 480 -2.55 -15.43 14.08
C ALA A 480 -3.02 -15.16 15.53
N ASP A 481 -2.56 -15.94 16.50
CA ASP A 481 -2.84 -15.72 17.92
C ASP A 481 -1.87 -14.70 18.56
N GLN A 482 -0.80 -14.35 17.84
CA GLN A 482 0.16 -13.29 18.17
C GLN A 482 0.40 -12.44 16.92
N PRO A 483 0.83 -11.18 17.05
CA PRO A 483 1.19 -10.38 15.88
C PRO A 483 2.32 -11.00 15.06
N VAL A 484 2.19 -10.84 13.74
CA VAL A 484 3.15 -11.31 12.74
C VAL A 484 3.47 -10.19 11.75
N SER A 485 4.65 -10.28 11.13
CA SER A 485 4.99 -9.45 9.97
C SER A 485 4.71 -10.22 8.69
N ILE A 486 4.14 -9.56 7.70
CA ILE A 486 3.81 -10.17 6.41
C ILE A 486 4.31 -9.31 5.27
N ILE A 487 5.03 -9.94 4.33
CA ILE A 487 5.28 -9.39 3.00
C ILE A 487 4.63 -10.27 1.93
N GLN A 488 4.19 -9.64 0.86
CA GLN A 488 3.65 -10.27 -0.34
C GLN A 488 4.52 -9.87 -1.53
N LEU A 489 4.80 -10.82 -2.41
CA LEU A 489 5.69 -10.60 -3.55
C LEU A 489 4.99 -11.05 -4.83
N LEU A 490 5.04 -10.20 -5.84
CA LEU A 490 4.68 -10.57 -7.20
C LEU A 490 5.72 -11.56 -7.73
N ALA A 491 5.26 -12.59 -8.44
CA ALA A 491 6.15 -13.57 -9.04
C ALA A 491 6.83 -13.00 -10.29
N SER A 492 8.04 -13.49 -10.61
CA SER A 492 8.74 -13.21 -11.87
C SER A 492 7.83 -13.52 -13.08
N GLN A 493 8.00 -12.79 -14.17
CA GLN A 493 7.17 -12.92 -15.37
C GLN A 493 7.02 -14.37 -15.84
N ASN A 494 8.13 -15.10 -15.95
CA ASN A 494 8.08 -16.51 -16.40
C ASN A 494 7.42 -17.44 -15.37
N ALA A 495 7.50 -17.14 -14.09
CA ALA A 495 6.83 -17.89 -13.03
C ALA A 495 5.31 -17.71 -13.11
N SER A 496 4.83 -16.58 -13.59
CA SER A 496 3.42 -16.31 -13.88
C SER A 496 2.93 -16.91 -15.21
N GLY A 497 3.81 -17.59 -15.95
CA GLY A 497 3.47 -18.20 -17.24
C GLY A 497 3.32 -17.21 -18.40
N ILE A 498 3.75 -15.96 -18.22
CA ILE A 498 3.71 -14.92 -19.26
C ILE A 498 5.00 -14.97 -20.08
N PRO A 499 4.94 -15.21 -21.39
CA PRO A 499 6.13 -15.23 -22.24
C PRO A 499 6.83 -13.86 -22.27
N ALA A 500 8.17 -13.86 -22.33
CA ALA A 500 9.00 -12.65 -22.34
C ALA A 500 8.72 -11.64 -23.48
N LEU A 501 7.90 -12.03 -24.45
CA LEU A 501 7.44 -11.20 -25.54
C LEU A 501 6.42 -10.13 -25.10
N TYR A 502 5.70 -10.40 -24.00
CA TYR A 502 4.63 -9.53 -23.49
C TYR A 502 5.16 -8.66 -22.34
N PRO A 503 4.52 -7.51 -22.08
CA PRO A 503 4.83 -6.70 -20.90
C PRO A 503 4.27 -7.40 -19.65
N GLY A 504 4.97 -8.40 -19.13
CA GLY A 504 4.47 -9.24 -18.03
C GLY A 504 4.94 -8.83 -16.63
N GLY A 505 5.69 -7.75 -16.52
CA GLY A 505 6.27 -7.30 -15.26
C GLY A 505 7.31 -8.25 -14.69
N ASP A 506 7.85 -7.93 -13.54
CA ASP A 506 8.82 -8.72 -12.78
C ASP A 506 8.46 -8.71 -11.27
N PRO A 507 9.25 -9.25 -10.37
CA PRO A 507 8.97 -9.20 -8.93
C PRO A 507 8.81 -7.78 -8.39
N ALA A 508 7.93 -7.62 -7.43
CA ALA A 508 7.82 -6.44 -6.56
C ALA A 508 7.45 -6.90 -5.14
N LEU A 509 7.80 -6.11 -4.13
CA LEU A 509 7.58 -6.45 -2.73
C LEU A 509 6.63 -5.45 -2.09
N VAL A 510 5.67 -5.92 -1.27
CA VAL A 510 4.80 -5.07 -0.47
C VAL A 510 4.67 -5.58 0.95
N VAL A 511 4.84 -4.70 1.93
CA VAL A 511 4.48 -4.96 3.33
C VAL A 511 2.96 -4.91 3.46
N VAL A 512 2.36 -6.02 3.90
CA VAL A 512 0.89 -6.15 3.99
C VAL A 512 0.37 -5.53 5.28
N PRO A 513 -0.52 -4.53 5.21
CA PRO A 513 -1.13 -3.95 6.40
C PRO A 513 -2.08 -4.94 7.09
N PRO A 514 -2.04 -5.09 8.43
CA PRO A 514 -3.06 -5.81 9.15
C PRO A 514 -4.39 -5.06 9.14
N VAL A 515 -5.49 -5.78 9.34
CA VAL A 515 -6.86 -5.22 9.33
C VAL A 515 -7.02 -4.06 10.32
N ASP A 516 -6.38 -4.15 11.48
CA ASP A 516 -6.44 -3.12 12.51
C ASP A 516 -5.78 -1.78 12.11
N GLN A 517 -4.99 -1.78 11.02
CA GLN A 517 -4.32 -0.59 10.48
C GLN A 517 -5.03 -0.03 9.23
N PHE A 518 -6.19 -0.58 8.86
CA PHE A 518 -6.99 -0.07 7.74
C PHE A 518 -7.53 1.33 8.02
N ARG A 519 -7.75 2.10 6.95
CA ARG A 519 -8.23 3.48 7.00
C ARG A 519 -9.48 3.67 6.14
N SER A 520 -10.16 4.79 6.32
CA SER A 520 -11.31 5.18 5.50
C SER A 520 -11.00 6.29 4.49
N ASP A 521 -9.78 6.81 4.49
CA ASP A 521 -9.34 7.86 3.55
C ASP A 521 -7.88 7.60 3.18
N TYR A 522 -7.64 7.40 1.88
CA TYR A 522 -6.33 7.17 1.29
C TYR A 522 -6.10 8.18 0.17
N VAL A 523 -4.87 8.69 0.11
CA VAL A 523 -4.35 9.38 -1.06
C VAL A 523 -3.14 8.59 -1.51
N PHE A 524 -3.11 8.20 -2.78
CA PHE A 524 -2.03 7.43 -3.37
C PHE A 524 -1.74 7.91 -4.78
N LEU A 525 -0.72 7.38 -5.41
CA LEU A 525 -0.34 7.77 -6.76
C LEU A 525 -0.16 6.55 -7.67
N THR A 526 -0.35 6.77 -8.97
CA THR A 526 0.14 5.90 -10.03
C THR A 526 1.13 6.68 -10.90
N PRO A 527 2.34 6.15 -11.14
CA PRO A 527 3.35 6.85 -11.93
C PRO A 527 3.03 6.75 -13.42
N SER A 528 3.23 7.84 -14.16
CA SER A 528 2.96 7.92 -15.61
C SER A 528 3.91 7.09 -16.48
N THR A 529 4.76 6.28 -15.88
CA THR A 529 5.78 5.49 -16.58
C THR A 529 5.40 4.02 -16.75
N TYR A 530 4.28 3.58 -16.18
CA TYR A 530 3.80 2.21 -16.29
C TYR A 530 2.58 2.11 -17.23
N ALA A 531 2.51 1.02 -17.97
CA ALA A 531 1.40 0.80 -18.89
C ALA A 531 0.15 0.25 -18.19
N PHE A 532 0.35 -0.50 -17.12
CA PHE A 532 -0.73 -1.14 -16.37
C PHE A 532 -0.64 -0.73 -14.90
N ASP A 533 -1.64 0.02 -14.44
CA ASP A 533 -1.80 0.42 -13.05
C ASP A 533 -3.16 -0.02 -12.54
N ALA A 534 -3.19 -0.43 -11.29
CA ALA A 534 -4.41 -0.89 -10.64
C ALA A 534 -4.39 -0.63 -9.13
N VAL A 535 -5.58 -0.52 -8.57
CA VAL A 535 -5.79 -0.50 -7.12
C VAL A 535 -6.61 -1.72 -6.71
N THR A 536 -6.13 -2.41 -5.67
CA THR A 536 -6.84 -3.50 -5.00
C THR A 536 -7.36 -2.99 -3.66
N ILE A 537 -8.68 -3.07 -3.45
CA ILE A 537 -9.36 -2.59 -2.24
C ILE A 537 -9.99 -3.79 -1.52
N VAL A 538 -9.74 -3.86 -0.22
CA VAL A 538 -10.30 -4.88 0.69
C VAL A 538 -11.31 -4.19 1.61
N ALA A 539 -12.55 -4.63 1.60
CA ALA A 539 -13.62 -4.00 2.35
C ALA A 539 -14.56 -5.00 3.03
N LEU A 540 -15.25 -4.55 4.05
CA LEU A 540 -16.40 -5.28 4.59
C LEU A 540 -17.60 -5.20 3.62
N PRO A 541 -18.53 -6.17 3.63
CA PRO A 541 -19.75 -6.08 2.84
C PRO A 541 -20.53 -4.79 3.11
N ASP A 542 -21.19 -4.29 2.07
CA ASP A 542 -21.99 -3.07 2.11
C ASP A 542 -21.20 -1.78 2.48
N THR A 543 -19.85 -1.82 2.40
CA THR A 543 -19.03 -0.62 2.52
C THR A 543 -19.23 0.26 1.29
N GLN A 544 -19.55 1.54 1.51
CA GLN A 544 -19.60 2.51 0.43
C GLN A 544 -18.18 3.01 0.16
N ILE A 545 -17.75 2.89 -1.09
CA ILE A 545 -16.39 3.25 -1.51
C ILE A 545 -16.48 4.22 -2.68
N LEU A 546 -15.73 5.31 -2.58
CA LEU A 546 -15.51 6.24 -3.67
C LEU A 546 -14.05 6.20 -4.11
N LEU A 547 -13.83 6.14 -5.39
CA LEU A 547 -12.53 6.34 -6.04
C LEU A 547 -12.61 7.70 -6.77
N ASP A 548 -11.73 8.62 -6.42
CA ASP A 548 -11.69 9.99 -6.95
C ASP A 548 -13.01 10.75 -6.86
N GLY A 549 -13.77 10.50 -5.79
CA GLY A 549 -15.04 11.14 -5.51
C GLY A 549 -16.26 10.50 -6.18
N GLU A 550 -16.06 9.49 -7.01
CA GLU A 550 -17.14 8.76 -7.70
C GLU A 550 -17.24 7.31 -7.17
N PRO A 551 -18.42 6.68 -7.23
CA PRO A 551 -18.55 5.26 -6.92
C PRO A 551 -17.61 4.41 -7.78
N LEU A 552 -17.17 3.26 -7.26
CA LEU A 552 -16.27 2.37 -8.00
C LEU A 552 -16.80 2.08 -9.41
N PRO A 553 -15.99 2.24 -10.46
CA PRO A 553 -16.41 2.01 -11.82
C PRO A 553 -16.76 0.53 -12.07
N GLY A 554 -17.67 0.27 -13.01
CA GLY A 554 -18.08 -1.09 -13.37
C GLY A 554 -16.98 -1.95 -14.01
N THR A 555 -15.82 -1.38 -14.27
CA THR A 555 -14.60 -2.08 -14.71
C THR A 555 -13.85 -2.75 -13.57
N CYS A 556 -14.17 -2.41 -12.31
CA CYS A 556 -13.61 -3.09 -11.15
C CYS A 556 -14.11 -4.53 -11.09
N GLU A 557 -13.19 -5.49 -11.02
CA GLU A 557 -13.53 -6.87 -10.66
C GLU A 557 -13.96 -6.90 -9.19
N GLN A 558 -15.11 -7.48 -8.90
CA GLN A 558 -15.59 -7.67 -7.52
C GLN A 558 -15.61 -9.15 -7.18
N ARG A 559 -15.02 -9.51 -6.04
CA ARG A 559 -15.07 -10.87 -5.47
C ARG A 559 -15.47 -10.83 -4.00
N GLU A 560 -16.25 -11.83 -3.59
CA GLU A 560 -16.50 -12.10 -2.18
C GLU A 560 -15.47 -13.13 -1.69
N LEU A 561 -14.81 -12.82 -0.59
CA LEU A 561 -13.84 -13.70 0.05
C LEU A 561 -14.52 -14.42 1.23
N THR A 562 -14.61 -15.75 1.12
CA THR A 562 -15.06 -16.63 2.19
C THR A 562 -13.86 -17.43 2.70
N GLY A 563 -13.27 -16.99 3.80
CA GLY A 563 -12.14 -17.68 4.43
C GLY A 563 -12.51 -18.29 5.78
N PRO A 564 -11.71 -19.20 6.34
CA PRO A 564 -11.85 -19.61 7.72
C PRO A 564 -11.50 -18.42 8.61
N ALA A 565 -12.52 -17.94 9.30
CA ALA A 565 -12.46 -17.23 10.55
C ALA A 565 -11.45 -16.07 10.68
N THR A 566 -11.63 -15.01 9.94
CA THR A 566 -11.72 -13.71 10.59
C THR A 566 -12.82 -13.81 11.63
N ARG A 567 -12.76 -13.07 12.71
CA ARG A 567 -13.81 -13.05 13.77
C ARG A 567 -15.12 -13.63 13.28
N VAL A 568 -15.59 -14.69 13.87
CA VAL A 568 -16.69 -15.56 13.42
C VAL A 568 -17.74 -14.80 12.56
N GLY A 569 -17.81 -15.12 11.27
CA GLY A 569 -18.86 -14.63 10.37
C GLY A 569 -18.53 -13.38 9.55
N VAL A 570 -17.33 -12.81 9.62
CA VAL A 570 -16.93 -11.69 8.75
C VAL A 570 -16.64 -12.20 7.35
N ARG A 571 -17.29 -11.60 6.35
CA ARG A 571 -16.99 -11.78 4.93
C ARG A 571 -16.25 -10.56 4.44
N TRP A 572 -15.30 -10.73 3.55
CA TRP A 572 -14.59 -9.64 2.92
C TRP A 572 -15.00 -9.52 1.45
N GLN A 573 -15.02 -8.31 0.95
CA GLN A 573 -15.15 -8.02 -0.47
C GLN A 573 -13.84 -7.45 -0.99
N LEU A 574 -13.44 -7.93 -2.16
CA LEU A 574 -12.26 -7.47 -2.87
C LEU A 574 -12.72 -6.74 -4.14
N PHE A 575 -12.09 -5.60 -4.40
CA PHE A 575 -12.29 -4.84 -5.64
C PHE A 575 -10.93 -4.65 -6.28
N ARG A 576 -10.78 -5.06 -7.53
CA ARG A 576 -9.59 -4.80 -8.36
C ARG A 576 -9.98 -3.87 -9.46
N CYS A 577 -9.52 -2.63 -9.39
CA CYS A 577 -9.87 -1.57 -10.30
C CYS A 577 -8.68 -1.22 -11.17
N PRO A 578 -8.71 -1.50 -12.50
CA PRO A 578 -7.71 -0.99 -13.41
C PRO A 578 -7.82 0.54 -13.50
N LEU A 579 -6.68 1.21 -13.48
CA LEU A 579 -6.55 2.67 -13.60
C LEU A 579 -5.99 3.08 -14.96
N SER A 580 -5.23 2.19 -15.61
CA SER A 580 -4.63 2.40 -16.92
C SER A 580 -5.15 1.38 -17.93
N PHE A 581 -5.38 1.81 -19.17
CA PHE A 581 -5.96 1.00 -20.25
C PHE A 581 -5.12 1.15 -21.53
N PRO A 582 -3.92 0.52 -21.57
CA PRO A 582 -3.06 0.58 -22.73
C PRO A 582 -3.58 -0.27 -23.89
N GLU A 583 -2.97 -0.11 -25.07
CA GLU A 583 -3.16 -1.01 -26.22
C GLU A 583 -1.84 -1.72 -26.57
N ILE A 584 -1.89 -3.01 -26.79
CA ILE A 584 -0.75 -3.82 -27.27
C ILE A 584 -0.96 -4.11 -28.76
N GLY A 585 -0.07 -3.58 -29.61
CA GLY A 585 -0.11 -3.77 -31.03
C GLY A 585 0.26 -5.19 -31.48
N GLY A 586 0.09 -5.50 -32.78
CA GLY A 586 0.50 -6.78 -33.35
C GLY A 586 2.02 -7.02 -33.37
N ASP A 587 2.80 -6.00 -33.07
CA ASP A 587 4.26 -6.03 -32.83
C ASP A 587 4.63 -6.19 -31.36
N PHE A 588 3.65 -6.42 -30.48
CA PHE A 588 3.74 -6.48 -29.03
C PHE A 588 4.23 -5.18 -28.35
N ALA A 589 4.35 -4.11 -29.11
CA ALA A 589 4.66 -2.82 -28.55
C ALA A 589 3.46 -2.25 -27.77
N VAL A 590 3.69 -1.84 -26.54
CA VAL A 590 2.70 -1.16 -25.71
C VAL A 590 2.53 0.27 -26.23
N ARG A 591 1.28 0.67 -26.46
CA ARG A 591 0.89 2.02 -26.86
C ARG A 591 0.06 2.65 -25.76
N GLY A 592 0.27 3.94 -25.57
CA GLY A 592 -0.53 4.71 -24.63
C GLY A 592 -2.02 4.67 -25.00
N GLY A 593 -2.84 4.23 -24.08
CA GLY A 593 -4.30 4.35 -24.10
C GLY A 593 -4.77 5.44 -23.16
N VAL A 594 -5.92 5.25 -22.55
CA VAL A 594 -6.38 6.09 -21.43
C VAL A 594 -5.55 5.69 -20.21
N GLN A 595 -4.90 6.67 -19.60
CA GLN A 595 -4.09 6.48 -18.40
C GLN A 595 -4.73 7.26 -17.25
N GLY A 596 -4.90 6.60 -16.10
CA GLY A 596 -5.28 7.22 -14.86
C GLY A 596 -4.04 7.42 -13.98
N ASP A 597 -3.12 8.28 -14.46
CA ASP A 597 -1.89 8.57 -13.74
C ASP A 597 -2.05 9.75 -12.79
N GLY A 598 -1.20 9.79 -11.77
CA GLY A 598 -1.16 10.88 -10.82
C GLY A 598 -1.80 10.55 -9.47
N VAL A 599 -2.39 11.56 -8.84
CA VAL A 599 -2.98 11.42 -7.51
C VAL A 599 -4.38 10.81 -7.58
N HIS A 600 -4.58 9.77 -6.81
CA HIS A 600 -5.88 9.13 -6.60
C HIS A 600 -6.31 9.23 -5.14
N ARG A 601 -7.61 9.13 -4.92
CA ARG A 601 -8.17 9.11 -3.57
C ARG A 601 -9.23 8.03 -3.41
N VAL A 602 -9.06 7.18 -2.41
CA VAL A 602 -10.11 6.24 -1.95
C VAL A 602 -10.70 6.77 -0.66
N ARG A 603 -12.03 6.93 -0.65
CA ARG A 603 -12.81 7.23 0.57
C ARG A 603 -13.86 6.17 0.81
N SER A 604 -14.09 5.84 2.06
CA SER A 604 -15.09 4.84 2.46
C SER A 604 -15.75 5.19 3.79
N ASP A 605 -16.96 4.69 3.99
CA ASP A 605 -17.73 4.87 5.23
C ASP A 605 -17.23 3.96 6.38
N ARG A 606 -16.35 3.00 6.08
CA ARG A 606 -15.69 2.09 7.03
C ARG A 606 -14.25 1.86 6.61
N PRO A 607 -13.35 1.51 7.55
CA PRO A 607 -11.96 1.22 7.19
C PRO A 607 -11.84 0.12 6.12
N VAL A 608 -10.97 0.34 5.15
CA VAL A 608 -10.64 -0.55 4.03
C VAL A 608 -9.13 -0.71 3.92
N GLY A 609 -8.65 -1.82 3.37
CA GLY A 609 -7.25 -1.99 2.99
C GLY A 609 -7.06 -1.61 1.52
N VAL A 610 -5.95 -0.95 1.18
CA VAL A 610 -5.68 -0.51 -0.20
C VAL A 610 -4.24 -0.81 -0.57
N VAL A 611 -4.05 -1.54 -1.67
CA VAL A 611 -2.74 -1.82 -2.29
C VAL A 611 -2.75 -1.30 -3.72
N VAL A 612 -1.70 -0.63 -4.10
CA VAL A 612 -1.47 -0.13 -5.46
C VAL A 612 -0.40 -0.99 -6.12
N SER A 613 -0.61 -1.32 -7.38
CA SER A 613 0.36 -2.10 -8.16
C SER A 613 0.33 -1.68 -9.61
N GLY A 614 1.46 -1.83 -10.28
CA GLY A 614 1.56 -1.62 -11.71
C GLY A 614 2.67 -2.48 -12.30
N PHE A 615 2.60 -2.69 -13.62
CA PHE A 615 3.61 -3.44 -14.34
C PHE A 615 3.75 -2.95 -15.80
N ASP A 616 4.89 -3.23 -16.37
CA ASP A 616 5.20 -3.02 -17.78
C ASP A 616 6.23 -4.06 -18.25
N LEU A 617 6.93 -3.79 -19.33
CA LEU A 617 7.95 -4.67 -19.86
C LEU A 617 9.14 -4.75 -18.88
N TYR A 618 9.33 -5.90 -18.24
CA TYR A 618 10.41 -6.22 -17.29
C TYR A 618 10.45 -5.38 -16.00
N VAL A 619 9.37 -4.75 -15.61
CA VAL A 619 9.30 -3.95 -14.40
C VAL A 619 7.93 -4.05 -13.73
N SER A 620 7.91 -4.02 -12.41
CA SER A 620 6.68 -3.91 -11.60
C SER A 620 6.94 -3.02 -10.40
N TYR A 621 5.87 -2.56 -9.80
CA TYR A 621 5.89 -2.01 -8.45
C TYR A 621 4.65 -2.45 -7.69
N ALA A 622 4.76 -2.51 -6.37
CA ALA A 622 3.62 -2.68 -5.49
C ALA A 622 3.89 -1.99 -4.15
N TYR A 623 2.89 -1.32 -3.60
CA TYR A 623 2.99 -0.74 -2.26
C TYR A 623 1.62 -0.64 -1.59
N ALA A 624 1.59 -0.65 -0.25
CA ALA A 624 0.39 -0.31 0.50
C ALA A 624 0.09 1.18 0.31
N ALA A 625 -1.13 1.54 -0.10
CA ALA A 625 -1.50 2.96 -0.33
C ALA A 625 -1.40 3.82 0.93
N GLY A 626 -1.36 3.17 2.08
CA GLY A 626 -1.23 3.78 3.39
C GLY A 626 -1.71 2.86 4.50
N MET A 627 -1.45 3.24 5.73
CA MET A 627 -1.93 2.52 6.91
C MET A 627 -1.92 3.44 8.13
N ASN A 628 -2.73 3.12 9.12
CA ASN A 628 -2.47 3.59 10.48
C ASN A 628 -1.20 2.88 10.98
N LEU A 629 -0.46 3.57 11.82
CA LEU A 629 0.75 3.01 12.44
C LEU A 629 0.61 3.11 13.96
N GLU A 630 -0.64 2.95 14.40
CA GLU A 630 -0.96 2.91 15.82
C GLU A 630 -0.19 1.79 16.51
N VAL A 631 0.16 2.06 17.77
CA VAL A 631 0.77 1.04 18.63
C VAL A 631 -0.34 0.08 19.05
N LEU A 632 -0.30 -1.14 18.54
CA LEU A 632 -1.26 -2.20 18.84
C LEU A 632 -0.87 -3.04 20.07
N ARG A 633 0.33 -2.76 20.66
CA ARG A 633 0.89 -3.48 21.81
C ARG A 633 1.38 -2.55 22.90
#